data_9419735925e912e985ab10278c1edbd1
#
_entry.id   9419735925e912e985ab10278c1edbd1
#
_cell.length_a   1.000
_cell.length_b   1.000
_cell.length_c   1.000
_cell.angle_alpha   90.00
_cell.angle_beta   90.00
_cell.angle_gamma   90.00
#
_symmetry.space_group_name_H-M   'P 1'
#
loop_
_entity.id
_entity.type
_entity.pdbx_description
1 polymer ?
#
loop_
_entity_poly.entity_id
_entity_poly.type
_entity_poly.pdbx_seq_one_letter_code
_entity_poly.pdbx_strand_id
1 'polypeptide(L)'
;MTEESTIKFLNSKGLNLVKAKNQFSYFDASDDSYLVEIKNRKKYYSDKLIESMKLYSNFQQSVIQGKKLLYVVTDEKGVWIFNISDYIDVIIKTPPKVLNLPKTTEFGNTDKIPKYCYTLPES
;
A
#
# COMPACT_ATOMS: atom_id res chain seq x y z
N MET A 1 -3.00 -6.61 -12.67
CA MET A 1 -1.56 -6.87 -12.47
C MET A 1 -1.36 -7.80 -11.29
N THR A 2 -0.29 -8.54 -11.30
CA THR A 2 0.15 -9.32 -10.14
C THR A 2 1.17 -8.51 -9.34
N GLU A 3 1.52 -8.99 -8.15
CA GLU A 3 2.58 -8.38 -7.36
C GLU A 3 3.91 -8.37 -8.11
N GLU A 4 4.26 -9.50 -8.73
CA GLU A 4 5.50 -9.62 -9.51
C GLU A 4 5.52 -8.68 -10.72
N SER A 5 4.40 -8.55 -11.45
CA SER A 5 4.34 -7.64 -12.60
C SER A 5 4.39 -6.19 -12.17
N THR A 6 3.84 -5.87 -11.01
CA THR A 6 3.92 -4.52 -10.43
C THR A 6 5.37 -4.18 -10.08
N ILE A 7 6.08 -5.11 -9.45
CA ILE A 7 7.51 -4.93 -9.12
C ILE A 7 8.32 -4.71 -10.40
N LYS A 8 8.09 -5.51 -11.44
CA LYS A 8 8.76 -5.32 -12.73
C LYS A 8 8.50 -3.94 -13.33
N PHE A 9 7.24 -3.50 -13.27
CA PHE A 9 6.88 -2.17 -13.76
C PHE A 9 7.64 -1.07 -13.01
N LEU A 10 7.67 -1.13 -11.68
CA LEU A 10 8.36 -0.13 -10.87
C LEU A 10 9.87 -0.15 -11.13
N ASN A 11 10.45 -1.34 -11.27
CA ASN A 11 11.87 -1.46 -11.56
C ASN A 11 12.22 -0.91 -12.95
N SER A 12 11.32 -0.99 -13.91
CA SER A 12 11.49 -0.37 -15.21
C SER A 12 11.54 1.16 -15.14
N LYS A 13 11.03 1.74 -14.04
CA LYS A 13 11.02 3.18 -13.80
C LYS A 13 12.18 3.65 -12.92
N GLY A 14 13.15 2.78 -12.64
CA GLY A 14 14.36 3.16 -11.93
C GLY A 14 14.52 2.62 -10.52
N LEU A 15 13.55 1.87 -10.00
CA LEU A 15 13.69 1.23 -8.71
C LEU A 15 14.44 -0.11 -8.86
N ASN A 16 14.89 -0.65 -7.73
CA ASN A 16 15.60 -1.94 -7.69
C ASN A 16 14.96 -2.86 -6.66
N LEU A 17 13.64 -2.94 -6.69
CA LEU A 17 12.86 -3.65 -5.69
C LEU A 17 13.06 -5.16 -5.76
N VAL A 18 13.15 -5.77 -4.57
CA VAL A 18 13.16 -7.21 -4.37
C VAL A 18 11.95 -7.57 -3.54
N LYS A 19 11.23 -8.61 -3.97
CA LYS A 19 10.05 -9.09 -3.27
C LYS A 19 10.43 -9.54 -1.84
N ALA A 20 9.59 -9.21 -0.86
CA ALA A 20 9.79 -9.65 0.51
C ALA A 20 9.72 -11.19 0.59
N LYS A 21 10.69 -11.78 1.28
CA LYS A 21 10.82 -13.25 1.37
C LYS A 21 9.84 -13.87 2.34
N ASN A 22 9.40 -13.11 3.35
CA ASN A 22 8.53 -13.59 4.41
C ASN A 22 7.10 -13.09 4.15
N GLN A 23 6.14 -14.02 4.08
CA GLN A 23 4.74 -13.66 3.89
C GLN A 23 4.15 -12.83 5.04
N PHE A 24 4.82 -12.79 6.19
CA PHE A 24 4.43 -11.97 7.34
C PHE A 24 5.15 -10.63 7.38
N SER A 25 5.92 -10.29 6.35
CA SER A 25 6.55 -8.98 6.26
C SER A 25 5.49 -7.88 6.20
N TYR A 26 5.80 -6.72 6.80
CA TYR A 26 4.89 -5.57 6.80
C TYR A 26 4.76 -4.93 5.42
N PHE A 27 5.68 -5.22 4.51
CA PHE A 27 5.73 -4.65 3.17
C PHE A 27 5.90 -5.78 2.14
N ASP A 28 5.57 -5.48 0.87
CA ASP A 28 5.60 -6.47 -0.21
C ASP A 28 6.95 -6.54 -0.93
N ALA A 29 7.64 -5.41 -1.01
CA ALA A 29 8.94 -5.32 -1.69
C ALA A 29 9.77 -4.18 -1.12
N SER A 30 11.07 -4.21 -1.34
CA SER A 30 11.96 -3.16 -0.88
C SER A 30 13.24 -3.07 -1.73
N ASP A 31 13.85 -1.90 -1.69
CA ASP A 31 15.23 -1.68 -2.17
C ASP A 31 15.98 -0.83 -1.15
N ASP A 32 17.11 -0.25 -1.55
CA ASP A 32 17.92 0.54 -0.61
C ASP A 32 17.23 1.83 -0.15
N SER A 33 16.27 2.33 -0.92
CA SER A 33 15.63 3.63 -0.67
C SER A 33 14.16 3.54 -0.27
N TYR A 34 13.48 2.46 -0.63
CA TYR A 34 12.03 2.36 -0.49
C TYR A 34 11.57 1.06 0.14
N LEU A 35 10.50 1.15 0.95
CA LEU A 35 9.62 0.03 1.28
C LEU A 35 8.34 0.24 0.48
N VAL A 36 7.81 -0.83 -0.11
CA VAL A 36 6.64 -0.74 -0.99
C VAL A 36 5.56 -1.71 -0.53
N GLU A 37 4.37 -1.16 -0.32
CA GLU A 37 3.14 -1.94 -0.12
C GLU A 37 2.35 -1.88 -1.42
N ILE A 38 1.92 -3.03 -1.92
CA ILE A 38 1.24 -3.15 -3.21
C ILE A 38 -0.20 -3.61 -3.00
N LYS A 39 -1.13 -2.90 -3.64
CA LYS A 39 -2.54 -3.29 -3.65
C LYS A 39 -3.02 -3.38 -5.10
N ASN A 40 -3.21 -4.60 -5.57
CA ASN A 40 -3.75 -4.85 -6.91
C ASN A 40 -5.25 -5.06 -6.81
N ARG A 41 -6.03 -4.20 -7.49
CA ARG A 41 -7.48 -4.26 -7.52
C ARG A 41 -7.96 -4.57 -8.93
N LYS A 42 -9.11 -5.24 -9.03
CA LYS A 42 -9.73 -5.54 -10.33
C LYS A 42 -10.48 -4.33 -10.88
N LYS A 43 -11.13 -3.56 -10.01
CA LYS A 43 -11.95 -2.41 -10.40
C LYS A 43 -11.32 -1.11 -9.94
N TYR A 44 -11.59 -0.05 -10.69
CA TYR A 44 -11.22 1.30 -10.30
C TYR A 44 -12.15 1.81 -9.21
N TYR A 45 -11.55 2.39 -8.17
CA TYR A 45 -12.25 3.15 -7.14
C TYR A 45 -11.61 4.52 -7.05
N SER A 46 -12.43 5.59 -7.06
CA SER A 46 -11.92 6.95 -6.96
C SER A 46 -11.24 7.21 -5.61
N ASP A 47 -11.74 6.60 -4.55
CA ASP A 47 -11.11 6.68 -3.24
C ASP A 47 -10.02 5.62 -3.11
N LYS A 48 -8.78 6.04 -3.02
CA LYS A 48 -7.65 5.15 -2.73
C LYS A 48 -7.47 5.10 -1.22
N LEU A 49 -7.66 3.91 -0.64
CA LEU A 49 -7.69 3.74 0.81
C LEU A 49 -6.51 2.92 1.29
N ILE A 50 -5.99 3.25 2.47
CA ILE A 50 -5.03 2.41 3.17
C ILE A 50 -5.53 2.18 4.60
N GLU A 51 -5.53 0.92 5.05
CA GLU A 51 -5.90 0.58 6.41
C GLU A 51 -4.91 1.21 7.40
N SER A 52 -5.42 1.79 8.50
CA SER A 52 -4.59 2.51 9.46
C SER A 52 -3.50 1.62 10.07
N MET A 53 -3.81 0.34 10.35
CA MET A 53 -2.82 -0.59 10.91
C MET A 53 -1.67 -0.82 9.94
N LYS A 54 -1.97 -0.98 8.66
CA LYS A 54 -0.92 -1.15 7.63
C LYS A 54 -0.11 0.13 7.45
N LEU A 55 -0.79 1.28 7.47
CA LEU A 55 -0.10 2.57 7.38
C LEU A 55 0.92 2.73 8.51
N TYR A 56 0.49 2.53 9.75
CA TYR A 56 1.36 2.73 10.91
C TYR A 56 2.50 1.71 10.95
N SER A 57 2.20 0.42 10.72
CA SER A 57 3.22 -0.63 10.75
C SER A 57 4.28 -0.44 9.68
N ASN A 58 3.86 -0.15 8.45
CA ASN A 58 4.79 0.06 7.35
C ASN A 58 5.57 1.36 7.49
N PHE A 59 4.92 2.43 7.95
CA PHE A 59 5.61 3.70 8.16
C PHE A 59 6.67 3.57 9.25
N GLN A 60 6.34 2.88 10.35
CA GLN A 60 7.30 2.63 11.42
C GLN A 60 8.53 1.88 10.91
N GLN A 61 8.32 0.83 10.11
CA GLN A 61 9.43 0.08 9.51
C GLN A 61 10.26 0.95 8.57
N SER A 62 9.63 1.82 7.81
CA SER A 62 10.36 2.72 6.91
C SER A 62 11.27 3.67 7.67
N VAL A 63 10.80 4.21 8.79
CA VAL A 63 11.60 5.07 9.66
C VAL A 63 12.79 4.30 10.27
N ILE A 64 12.53 3.11 10.79
CA ILE A 64 13.57 2.26 11.40
C ILE A 64 14.68 1.94 10.38
N GLN A 65 14.30 1.66 9.14
CA GLN A 65 15.26 1.31 8.08
C GLN A 65 15.83 2.51 7.33
N GLY A 66 15.39 3.72 7.65
CA GLY A 66 15.84 4.93 6.96
C GLY A 66 15.39 4.99 5.50
N LYS A 67 14.23 4.43 5.19
CA LYS A 67 13.66 4.36 3.84
C LYS A 67 12.34 5.11 3.76
N LYS A 68 11.91 5.44 2.54
CA LYS A 68 10.60 6.02 2.31
C LYS A 68 9.59 4.94 2.00
N LEU A 69 8.36 5.12 2.49
CA LEU A 69 7.26 4.20 2.24
C LEU A 69 6.49 4.63 1.00
N LEU A 70 6.38 3.72 0.04
CA LEU A 70 5.51 3.88 -1.13
C LEU A 70 4.31 2.93 -0.99
N TYR A 71 3.14 3.44 -1.31
CA TYR A 71 1.93 2.63 -1.44
C TYR A 71 1.51 2.65 -2.90
N VAL A 72 1.46 1.49 -3.52
CA VAL A 72 1.18 1.37 -4.96
C VAL A 72 -0.14 0.65 -5.14
N VAL A 73 -1.08 1.31 -5.80
CA VAL A 73 -2.39 0.73 -6.13
C VAL A 73 -2.45 0.56 -7.63
N THR A 74 -2.81 -0.64 -8.06
CA THR A 74 -3.06 -0.91 -9.49
C THR A 74 -4.52 -1.32 -9.68
N ASP A 75 -5.10 -0.95 -10.81
CA ASP A 75 -6.43 -1.37 -11.21
C ASP A 75 -6.58 -1.33 -12.74
N GLU A 76 -7.81 -1.46 -13.23
CA GLU A 76 -8.09 -1.47 -14.66
C GLU A 76 -7.74 -0.16 -15.38
N LYS A 77 -7.61 0.95 -14.65
CA LYS A 77 -7.28 2.26 -15.23
C LYS A 77 -5.79 2.59 -15.19
N GLY A 78 -5.00 1.92 -14.34
CA GLY A 78 -3.58 2.18 -14.31
C GLY A 78 -2.90 1.91 -12.97
N VAL A 79 -1.84 2.66 -12.73
CA VAL A 79 -0.99 2.53 -11.54
C VAL A 79 -0.94 3.87 -10.83
N TRP A 80 -1.25 3.87 -9.54
CA TRP A 80 -1.13 5.05 -8.67
C TRP A 80 -0.05 4.78 -7.63
N ILE A 81 0.91 5.70 -7.53
CA ILE A 81 2.03 5.60 -6.60
C ILE A 81 1.90 6.74 -5.60
N PHE A 82 1.79 6.39 -4.32
CA PHE A 82 1.69 7.36 -3.23
C PHE A 82 2.96 7.30 -2.40
N ASN A 83 3.69 8.42 -2.33
CA ASN A 83 4.82 8.52 -1.41
C ASN A 83 4.29 8.89 -0.03
N ILE A 84 4.02 7.87 0.78
CA ILE A 84 3.42 8.05 2.10
C ILE A 84 4.33 8.87 3.00
N SER A 85 5.63 8.61 2.96
CA SER A 85 6.59 9.29 3.84
C SER A 85 6.62 10.80 3.61
N ASP A 86 6.50 11.24 2.36
CA ASP A 86 6.52 12.67 2.02
C ASP A 86 5.20 13.38 2.41
N TYR A 87 4.08 12.63 2.51
CA TYR A 87 2.77 13.21 2.76
C TYR A 87 2.10 12.70 4.04
N ILE A 88 2.89 12.08 4.94
CA ILE A 88 2.32 11.48 6.15
C ILE A 88 1.54 12.49 6.99
N ASP A 89 2.02 13.71 7.12
CA ASP A 89 1.36 14.74 7.92
C ASP A 89 0.00 15.12 7.36
N VAL A 90 -0.13 15.17 6.04
CA VAL A 90 -1.40 15.45 5.36
C VAL A 90 -2.37 14.31 5.53
N ILE A 91 -1.89 13.08 5.38
CA ILE A 91 -2.72 11.89 5.45
C ILE A 91 -3.36 11.74 6.84
N ILE A 92 -2.56 11.87 7.90
CA ILE A 92 -3.05 11.67 9.27
C ILE A 92 -3.89 12.83 9.81
N LYS A 93 -3.84 14.00 9.21
CA LYS A 93 -4.68 15.14 9.59
C LYS A 93 -6.15 14.93 9.23
N THR A 94 -6.42 14.15 8.18
CA THR A 94 -7.79 13.82 7.82
C THR A 94 -8.24 12.64 8.67
N PRO A 95 -9.37 12.76 9.40
CA PRO A 95 -9.86 11.65 10.22
C PRO A 95 -10.07 10.39 9.39
N PRO A 96 -9.69 9.22 9.91
CA PRO A 96 -9.92 7.96 9.20
C PRO A 96 -11.40 7.64 9.13
N LYS A 97 -11.80 6.97 8.06
CA LYS A 97 -13.16 6.45 7.90
C LYS A 97 -13.21 5.01 8.42
N VAL A 98 -14.34 4.65 9.02
CA VAL A 98 -14.60 3.26 9.42
C VAL A 98 -15.39 2.60 8.29
N LEU A 99 -14.83 1.55 7.73
CA LEU A 99 -15.45 0.82 6.63
C LEU A 99 -15.52 -0.66 6.97
N ASN A 100 -16.60 -1.31 6.53
CA ASN A 100 -16.71 -2.76 6.63
C ASN A 100 -15.96 -3.39 5.45
N LEU A 101 -14.83 -3.99 5.76
CA LEU A 101 -13.94 -4.59 4.76
C LEU A 101 -13.74 -6.07 5.08
N PRO A 102 -13.36 -6.88 4.09
CA PRO A 102 -13.05 -8.28 4.34
C PRO A 102 -12.04 -8.44 5.47
N LYS A 103 -12.28 -9.39 6.36
CA LYS A 103 -11.39 -9.67 7.50
C LYS A 103 -9.99 -10.05 7.02
N THR A 104 -9.92 -10.81 5.95
CA THR A 104 -8.69 -11.18 5.27
C THR A 104 -8.83 -10.94 3.77
N THR A 105 -7.72 -10.94 3.06
CA THR A 105 -7.71 -10.84 1.59
C THR A 105 -7.74 -12.22 0.93
N GLU A 106 -7.96 -13.29 1.68
CA GLU A 106 -8.04 -14.64 1.13
C GLU A 106 -9.24 -14.79 0.18
N PHE A 107 -9.03 -15.49 -0.91
CA PHE A 107 -10.07 -15.75 -1.88
C PHE A 107 -11.21 -16.56 -1.23
N GLY A 108 -12.44 -16.11 -1.44
CA GLY A 108 -13.62 -16.77 -0.89
C GLY A 108 -14.00 -16.36 0.53
N ASN A 109 -13.21 -15.55 1.20
CA ASN A 109 -13.56 -15.02 2.51
C ASN A 109 -14.57 -13.89 2.35
N THR A 110 -15.79 -14.09 2.86
CA THR A 110 -16.88 -13.11 2.80
C THR A 110 -17.11 -12.36 4.12
N ASP A 111 -16.37 -12.74 5.19
CA ASP A 111 -16.50 -12.07 6.48
C ASP A 111 -15.98 -10.65 6.38
N LYS A 112 -16.77 -9.70 6.90
CA LYS A 112 -16.41 -8.29 6.92
C LYS A 112 -16.35 -7.80 8.36
N ILE A 113 -15.34 -6.99 8.65
CA ILE A 113 -15.18 -6.34 9.94
C ILE A 113 -14.98 -4.84 9.74
N PRO A 114 -15.32 -4.00 10.73
CA PRO A 114 -15.02 -2.57 10.64
C PRO A 114 -13.51 -2.35 10.72
N LYS A 115 -13.00 -1.53 9.81
CA LYS A 115 -11.59 -1.14 9.77
C LYS A 115 -11.47 0.36 9.61
N TYR A 116 -10.47 0.95 10.25
CA TYR A 116 -10.15 2.36 10.07
C TYR A 116 -9.26 2.51 8.85
N CYS A 117 -9.67 3.38 7.92
CA CYS A 117 -8.96 3.61 6.66
C CYS A 117 -8.74 5.09 6.44
N TYR A 118 -7.54 5.44 5.97
CA TYR A 118 -7.23 6.80 5.50
C TYR A 118 -7.44 6.87 4.00
N THR A 119 -7.99 7.97 3.54
CA THR A 119 -8.15 8.26 2.12
C THR A 119 -6.88 8.94 1.61
N LEU A 120 -6.36 8.45 0.49
CA LEU A 120 -5.15 8.98 -0.13
C LEU A 120 -5.53 9.93 -1.27
N PRO A 121 -4.86 11.10 -1.38
CA PRO A 121 -5.13 12.02 -2.48
C PRO A 121 -4.62 11.44 -3.81
N GLU A 122 -5.49 11.44 -4.81
CA GLU A 122 -5.20 10.96 -6.17
C GLU A 122 -4.89 12.17 -7.05
N SER A 123 -3.77 12.80 -6.83
CA SER A 123 -3.39 13.99 -7.60
C SER A 123 -2.21 13.77 -8.50
#